data_189144269f42ce9eb3dbeb583c1de772
#
_entry.id   189144269f42ce9eb3dbeb583c1de772
#
_cell.length_a   1.000
_cell.length_b   1.000
_cell.length_c   1.000
_cell.angle_alpha   90.00
_cell.angle_beta   90.00
_cell.angle_gamma   90.00
#
_symmetry.space_group_name_H-M   'P 1'
#
loop_
_entity.id
_entity.type
_entity.pdbx_description
1 polymer ?
#
loop_
_entity_poly.entity_id
_entity_poly.type
_entity_poly.pdbx_seq_one_letter_code
_entity_poly.pdbx_strand_id
1 'polypeptide(L)'
;MVIQDIQTGRISLPLRHPFKTALRTVDAVEDVVVRVIADTGETGYGEAPPTAVITGDTLGSIECAVRDFIRPALLGMEIENLDGIMKKLHGCILKNTSAKAAVDMAVYDLYGKRLGAPVYQLLGGARKRVETDLTISVNPIEEMVADALEAVDRGYRILKIKVGKEGRADVERIAAIRSAVGPDILLRVDANQGWNARQSVSIISAMEDKGLDIELVEQPVKAHDIEGMKYITRRVQTPILADESVFSLSLIHISEPTRPY
;
A
#
# COMPACT_ATOMS: atom_id res chain seq x y z
N MET A 1 -25.26 8.81 -18.44
CA MET A 1 -24.02 9.60 -18.22
C MET A 1 -22.91 8.88 -18.96
N VAL A 2 -22.26 9.56 -19.92
CA VAL A 2 -21.29 8.96 -20.83
C VAL A 2 -19.90 9.52 -20.57
N ILE A 3 -18.84 8.70 -20.59
CA ILE A 3 -17.45 9.14 -20.47
C ILE A 3 -17.08 9.97 -21.71
N GLN A 4 -16.89 11.27 -21.52
CA GLN A 4 -16.54 12.21 -22.59
C GLN A 4 -15.01 12.36 -22.74
N ASP A 5 -14.29 12.39 -21.63
CA ASP A 5 -12.82 12.54 -21.64
C ASP A 5 -12.16 11.90 -20.41
N ILE A 6 -10.88 11.55 -20.56
CA ILE A 6 -10.00 11.10 -19.46
C ILE A 6 -8.69 11.90 -19.57
N GLN A 7 -8.37 12.64 -18.53
CA GLN A 7 -7.22 13.53 -18.48
C GLN A 7 -6.29 13.16 -17.33
N THR A 8 -5.00 13.47 -17.49
CA THR A 8 -3.99 13.31 -16.45
C THR A 8 -3.37 14.63 -16.09
N GLY A 9 -2.96 14.78 -14.83
CA GLY A 9 -2.16 15.89 -14.33
C GLY A 9 -1.15 15.39 -13.32
N ARG A 10 -0.02 16.08 -13.15
CA ARG A 10 0.99 15.75 -12.14
C ARG A 10 0.82 16.62 -10.91
N ILE A 11 1.04 16.02 -9.75
CA ILE A 11 1.19 16.70 -8.47
C ILE A 11 2.58 16.40 -7.94
N SER A 12 3.27 17.41 -7.43
CA SER A 12 4.52 17.30 -6.69
C SER A 12 4.42 18.15 -5.42
N LEU A 13 4.52 17.50 -4.26
CA LEU A 13 4.40 18.17 -2.96
C LEU A 13 5.58 17.77 -2.08
N PRO A 14 6.36 18.74 -1.55
CA PRO A 14 7.47 18.42 -0.67
C PRO A 14 6.94 17.81 0.65
N LEU A 15 7.65 16.79 1.14
CA LEU A 15 7.38 16.21 2.44
C LEU A 15 7.97 17.10 3.54
N ARG A 16 7.30 17.20 4.69
CA ARG A 16 7.81 17.90 5.87
C ARG A 16 9.10 17.24 6.38
N HIS A 17 9.17 15.91 6.35
CA HIS A 17 10.35 15.11 6.66
C HIS A 17 10.52 14.04 5.59
N PRO A 18 11.76 13.71 5.17
CA PRO A 18 12.01 12.64 4.21
C PRO A 18 11.43 11.30 4.68
N PHE A 19 10.69 10.62 3.81
CA PHE A 19 10.18 9.28 4.09
C PHE A 19 11.21 8.23 3.69
N LYS A 20 11.69 7.44 4.67
CA LYS A 20 12.76 6.47 4.51
C LYS A 20 12.30 5.05 4.78
N THR A 21 12.60 4.15 3.85
CA THR A 21 12.41 2.70 3.98
C THR A 21 13.73 1.96 3.74
N ALA A 22 13.72 0.63 3.80
CA ALA A 22 14.88 -0.17 3.40
C ALA A 22 15.25 0.04 1.91
N LEU A 23 14.27 0.34 1.05
CA LEU A 23 14.43 0.42 -0.41
C LEU A 23 14.76 1.80 -0.93
N ARG A 24 14.25 2.88 -0.31
CA ARG A 24 14.34 4.23 -0.86
C ARG A 24 14.18 5.33 0.18
N THR A 25 14.61 6.54 -0.20
CA THR A 25 14.26 7.79 0.46
C THR A 25 13.43 8.65 -0.51
N VAL A 26 12.37 9.26 0.01
CA VAL A 26 11.45 10.12 -0.76
C VAL A 26 11.36 11.47 -0.06
N ASP A 27 11.65 12.55 -0.79
CA ASP A 27 11.64 13.92 -0.26
C ASP A 27 10.38 14.70 -0.68
N ALA A 28 9.69 14.22 -1.73
CA ALA A 28 8.45 14.79 -2.23
C ALA A 28 7.48 13.69 -2.65
N VAL A 29 6.19 13.91 -2.47
CA VAL A 29 5.14 13.09 -3.10
C VAL A 29 5.05 13.50 -4.56
N GLU A 30 5.31 12.56 -5.45
CA GLU A 30 5.08 12.67 -6.89
C GLU A 30 3.89 11.80 -7.24
N ASP A 31 2.89 12.35 -7.93
CA ASP A 31 1.69 11.59 -8.27
C ASP A 31 1.10 11.98 -9.61
N VAL A 32 0.39 11.04 -10.27
CA VAL A 32 -0.43 11.29 -11.45
C VAL A 32 -1.89 11.26 -11.04
N VAL A 33 -2.54 12.42 -11.05
CA VAL A 33 -3.99 12.52 -10.86
C VAL A 33 -4.68 12.24 -12.19
N VAL A 34 -5.69 11.38 -12.14
CA VAL A 34 -6.58 11.08 -13.27
C VAL A 34 -7.93 11.72 -13.02
N ARG A 35 -8.48 12.29 -14.08
CA ARG A 35 -9.81 12.90 -14.10
C ARG A 35 -10.64 12.28 -15.22
N VAL A 36 -11.75 11.61 -14.85
CA VAL A 36 -12.74 11.09 -15.80
C VAL A 36 -13.89 12.09 -15.88
N ILE A 37 -14.19 12.63 -17.06
CA ILE A 37 -15.16 13.67 -17.30
C ILE A 37 -16.35 13.07 -18.05
N ALA A 38 -17.55 13.31 -17.54
CA ALA A 38 -18.79 12.91 -18.18
C ALA A 38 -19.33 13.97 -19.14
N ASP A 39 -20.23 13.57 -20.04
CA ASP A 39 -20.99 14.44 -20.94
C ASP A 39 -21.88 15.47 -20.20
N THR A 40 -22.22 15.22 -18.94
CA THR A 40 -22.93 16.12 -18.04
C THR A 40 -22.05 17.20 -17.42
N GLY A 41 -20.72 17.12 -17.60
CA GLY A 41 -19.72 17.99 -16.96
C GLY A 41 -19.26 17.51 -15.58
N GLU A 42 -19.88 16.49 -14.99
CA GLU A 42 -19.44 15.88 -13.75
C GLU A 42 -18.10 15.17 -13.94
N THR A 43 -17.30 15.14 -12.88
CA THR A 43 -15.93 14.63 -12.93
C THR A 43 -15.68 13.69 -11.77
N GLY A 44 -15.08 12.54 -12.05
CA GLY A 44 -14.53 11.63 -11.05
C GLY A 44 -13.00 11.73 -11.01
N TYR A 45 -12.39 11.49 -9.84
CA TYR A 45 -10.95 11.62 -9.59
C TYR A 45 -10.36 10.32 -9.07
N GLY A 46 -9.13 10.05 -9.49
CA GLY A 46 -8.27 8.99 -8.97
C GLY A 46 -6.81 9.39 -9.07
N GLU A 47 -5.93 8.62 -8.44
CA GLU A 47 -4.50 8.91 -8.42
C GLU A 47 -3.66 7.66 -8.62
N ALA A 48 -2.43 7.84 -9.10
CA ALA A 48 -1.45 6.78 -9.33
C ALA A 48 -0.05 7.23 -8.92
N PRO A 49 0.44 6.78 -7.75
CA PRO A 49 1.82 7.05 -7.35
C PRO A 49 2.82 6.26 -8.21
N PRO A 50 3.87 6.90 -8.72
CA PRO A 50 4.94 6.23 -9.45
C PRO A 50 5.85 5.51 -8.47
N THR A 51 5.79 4.18 -8.43
CA THR A 51 6.61 3.38 -7.52
C THR A 51 7.50 2.41 -8.30
N ALA A 52 8.49 2.95 -9.01
CA ALA A 52 9.36 2.20 -9.92
C ALA A 52 10.05 0.99 -9.28
N VAL A 53 10.40 1.05 -7.98
CA VAL A 53 11.07 -0.04 -7.25
C VAL A 53 10.12 -1.13 -6.72
N ILE A 54 8.81 -0.93 -6.79
CA ILE A 54 7.79 -1.88 -6.31
C ILE A 54 6.92 -2.37 -7.46
N THR A 55 6.18 -1.47 -8.13
CA THR A 55 5.28 -1.82 -9.23
C THR A 55 5.94 -1.71 -10.60
N GLY A 56 7.06 -0.99 -10.72
CA GLY A 56 7.73 -0.68 -11.98
C GLY A 56 7.12 0.50 -12.72
N ASP A 57 6.06 1.12 -12.19
CA ASP A 57 5.41 2.26 -12.81
C ASP A 57 6.17 3.57 -12.55
N THR A 58 6.24 4.42 -13.57
CA THR A 58 6.81 5.77 -13.54
C THR A 58 5.75 6.79 -13.94
N LEU A 59 5.97 8.08 -13.66
CA LEU A 59 5.06 9.15 -14.10
C LEU A 59 4.74 9.01 -15.60
N GLY A 60 5.77 8.86 -16.44
CA GLY A 60 5.59 8.75 -17.90
C GLY A 60 4.87 7.48 -18.34
N SER A 61 5.13 6.32 -17.71
CA SER A 61 4.42 5.08 -18.05
C SER A 61 2.94 5.13 -17.69
N ILE A 62 2.61 5.74 -16.52
CA ILE A 62 1.24 5.93 -16.08
C ILE A 62 0.48 6.84 -17.06
N GLU A 63 1.04 8.01 -17.39
CA GLU A 63 0.42 8.96 -18.33
C GLU A 63 0.24 8.34 -19.72
N CYS A 64 1.25 7.63 -20.24
CA CYS A 64 1.17 6.93 -21.50
C CYS A 64 0.06 5.86 -21.51
N ALA A 65 0.01 5.03 -20.45
CA ALA A 65 -1.01 4.00 -20.33
C ALA A 65 -2.43 4.59 -20.31
N VAL A 66 -2.63 5.68 -19.58
CA VAL A 66 -3.93 6.36 -19.54
C VAL A 66 -4.28 6.99 -20.88
N ARG A 67 -3.36 7.78 -21.47
CA ARG A 67 -3.63 8.56 -22.69
C ARG A 67 -3.81 7.68 -23.92
N ASP A 68 -2.92 6.70 -24.11
CA ASP A 68 -2.81 5.99 -25.40
C ASP A 68 -3.56 4.66 -25.43
N PHE A 69 -3.91 4.08 -24.26
CA PHE A 69 -4.57 2.79 -24.16
C PHE A 69 -5.91 2.85 -23.44
N ILE A 70 -5.96 3.42 -22.22
CA ILE A 70 -7.16 3.38 -21.39
C ILE A 70 -8.21 4.37 -21.91
N ARG A 71 -7.81 5.62 -22.14
CA ARG A 71 -8.71 6.67 -22.64
C ARG A 71 -9.45 6.24 -23.91
N PRO A 72 -8.80 5.81 -25.02
CA PRO A 72 -9.51 5.41 -26.22
C PRO A 72 -10.40 4.17 -26.03
N ALA A 73 -10.09 3.31 -25.06
CA ALA A 73 -10.90 2.13 -24.77
C ALA A 73 -12.21 2.46 -24.04
N LEU A 74 -12.25 3.53 -23.25
CA LEU A 74 -13.37 3.86 -22.37
C LEU A 74 -14.23 5.03 -22.88
N LEU A 75 -13.75 5.85 -23.82
CA LEU A 75 -14.53 6.95 -24.37
C LEU A 75 -15.86 6.45 -24.95
N GLY A 76 -16.94 7.17 -24.65
CA GLY A 76 -18.30 6.86 -25.13
C GLY A 76 -19.00 5.75 -24.34
N MET A 77 -18.37 5.15 -23.32
CA MET A 77 -19.02 4.17 -22.46
C MET A 77 -19.95 4.85 -21.45
N GLU A 78 -21.08 4.23 -21.16
CA GLU A 78 -22.02 4.68 -20.14
C GLU A 78 -21.51 4.29 -18.75
N ILE A 79 -21.50 5.25 -17.81
CA ILE A 79 -21.05 5.03 -16.42
C ILE A 79 -21.87 3.97 -15.69
N GLU A 80 -23.15 3.84 -16.06
CA GLU A 80 -24.05 2.83 -15.52
C GLU A 80 -23.65 1.39 -15.91
N ASN A 81 -22.85 1.22 -16.97
CA ASN A 81 -22.27 -0.07 -17.38
C ASN A 81 -20.91 -0.31 -16.70
N LEU A 82 -20.88 -0.26 -15.38
CA LEU A 82 -19.66 -0.36 -14.58
C LEU A 82 -18.87 -1.64 -14.88
N ASP A 83 -19.52 -2.79 -14.94
CA ASP A 83 -18.89 -4.09 -15.27
C ASP A 83 -18.20 -4.07 -16.64
N GLY A 84 -18.89 -3.53 -17.65
CA GLY A 84 -18.33 -3.36 -18.98
C GLY A 84 -17.11 -2.43 -19.02
N ILE A 85 -17.15 -1.34 -18.26
CA ILE A 85 -16.01 -0.41 -18.11
C ILE A 85 -14.82 -1.13 -17.45
N MET A 86 -15.03 -1.83 -16.32
CA MET A 86 -13.97 -2.55 -15.61
C MET A 86 -13.35 -3.65 -16.49
N LYS A 87 -14.16 -4.40 -17.22
CA LYS A 87 -13.67 -5.40 -18.17
C LYS A 87 -12.80 -4.80 -19.27
N LYS A 88 -13.20 -3.66 -19.84
CA LYS A 88 -12.41 -2.93 -20.83
C LYS A 88 -11.12 -2.37 -20.24
N LEU A 89 -11.20 -1.72 -19.07
CA LEU A 89 -10.07 -1.14 -18.36
C LEU A 89 -8.98 -2.19 -18.05
N HIS A 90 -9.40 -3.34 -17.51
CA HIS A 90 -8.46 -4.41 -17.18
C HIS A 90 -7.88 -5.11 -18.42
N GLY A 91 -8.65 -5.15 -19.53
CA GLY A 91 -8.27 -5.84 -20.76
C GLY A 91 -7.48 -5.01 -21.79
N CYS A 92 -7.51 -3.67 -21.72
CA CYS A 92 -6.95 -2.81 -22.77
C CYS A 92 -5.40 -2.78 -22.82
N ILE A 93 -4.74 -3.10 -21.73
CA ILE A 93 -3.27 -3.17 -21.62
C ILE A 93 -2.88 -4.18 -20.54
N LEU A 94 -1.76 -4.89 -20.71
CA LEU A 94 -1.24 -5.81 -19.70
C LEU A 94 -0.51 -5.02 -18.58
N LYS A 95 -0.59 -5.52 -17.34
CA LYS A 95 0.01 -4.86 -16.17
C LYS A 95 -0.46 -3.40 -16.03
N ASN A 96 0.46 -2.43 -15.87
CA ASN A 96 0.14 -1.00 -15.70
C ASN A 96 -0.91 -0.78 -14.61
N THR A 97 -0.71 -1.45 -13.46
CA THR A 97 -1.71 -1.54 -12.39
C THR A 97 -2.00 -0.20 -11.75
N SER A 98 -0.99 0.68 -11.59
CA SER A 98 -1.19 2.02 -11.04
C SER A 98 -2.08 2.89 -11.93
N ALA A 99 -1.85 2.88 -13.25
CA ALA A 99 -2.69 3.61 -14.20
C ALA A 99 -4.14 3.10 -14.21
N LYS A 100 -4.33 1.77 -14.17
CA LYS A 100 -5.66 1.16 -14.10
C LYS A 100 -6.37 1.51 -12.80
N ALA A 101 -5.67 1.42 -11.66
CA ALA A 101 -6.23 1.76 -10.35
C ALA A 101 -6.69 3.22 -10.29
N ALA A 102 -5.91 4.16 -10.84
CA ALA A 102 -6.30 5.56 -10.90
C ALA A 102 -7.59 5.78 -11.70
N VAL A 103 -7.71 5.13 -12.86
CA VAL A 103 -8.93 5.26 -13.68
C VAL A 103 -10.11 4.52 -13.03
N ASP A 104 -9.89 3.37 -12.41
CA ASP A 104 -10.88 2.62 -11.63
C ASP A 104 -11.47 3.51 -10.52
N MET A 105 -10.61 4.09 -9.67
CA MET A 105 -11.02 5.03 -8.62
C MET A 105 -11.83 6.22 -9.18
N ALA A 106 -11.38 6.81 -10.30
CA ALA A 106 -12.06 7.93 -10.93
C ALA A 106 -13.45 7.55 -11.48
N VAL A 107 -13.59 6.36 -12.03
CA VAL A 107 -14.88 5.82 -12.52
C VAL A 107 -15.82 5.56 -11.35
N TYR A 108 -15.34 4.93 -10.26
CA TYR A 108 -16.15 4.71 -9.06
C TYR A 108 -16.55 6.02 -8.37
N ASP A 109 -15.67 7.01 -8.33
CA ASP A 109 -16.00 8.36 -7.78
C ASP A 109 -17.11 9.01 -8.62
N LEU A 110 -17.01 8.97 -9.95
CA LEU A 110 -18.03 9.48 -10.85
C LEU A 110 -19.36 8.71 -10.71
N TYR A 111 -19.30 7.39 -10.60
CA TYR A 111 -20.47 6.54 -10.38
C TYR A 111 -21.15 6.84 -9.04
N GLY A 112 -20.37 7.06 -7.98
CA GLY A 112 -20.86 7.47 -6.66
C GLY A 112 -21.59 8.81 -6.71
N LYS A 113 -21.02 9.80 -7.41
CA LYS A 113 -21.65 11.11 -7.65
C LYS A 113 -22.97 10.96 -8.40
N ARG A 114 -22.98 10.14 -9.44
CA ARG A 114 -24.21 9.83 -10.24
C ARG A 114 -25.32 9.24 -9.38
N LEU A 115 -24.99 8.40 -8.40
CA LEU A 115 -25.98 7.77 -7.51
C LEU A 115 -26.25 8.57 -6.22
N GLY A 116 -25.54 9.67 -5.99
CA GLY A 116 -25.62 10.45 -4.75
C GLY A 116 -25.17 9.67 -3.51
N ALA A 117 -24.27 8.68 -3.68
CA ALA A 117 -23.80 7.79 -2.62
C ALA A 117 -22.26 7.72 -2.59
N PRO A 118 -21.64 7.74 -1.40
CA PRO A 118 -20.19 7.60 -1.29
C PRO A 118 -19.75 6.19 -1.70
N VAL A 119 -18.56 6.08 -2.31
CA VAL A 119 -18.04 4.82 -2.88
C VAL A 119 -18.01 3.68 -1.86
N TYR A 120 -17.66 3.94 -0.60
CA TYR A 120 -17.64 2.90 0.43
C TYR A 120 -19.01 2.20 0.62
N GLN A 121 -20.12 2.93 0.45
CA GLN A 121 -21.47 2.35 0.51
C GLN A 121 -21.78 1.50 -0.72
N LEU A 122 -21.34 1.95 -1.91
CA LEU A 122 -21.48 1.19 -3.17
C LEU A 122 -20.72 -0.14 -3.10
N LEU A 123 -19.61 -0.18 -2.38
CA LEU A 123 -18.81 -1.38 -2.14
C LEU A 123 -19.30 -2.23 -0.95
N GLY A 124 -20.49 -1.95 -0.42
CA GLY A 124 -21.07 -2.70 0.68
C GLY A 124 -20.52 -2.37 2.07
N GLY A 125 -19.77 -1.29 2.21
CA GLY A 125 -19.21 -0.83 3.48
C GLY A 125 -20.29 -0.27 4.42
N ALA A 126 -20.24 -0.71 5.69
CA ALA A 126 -21.15 -0.23 6.74
C ALA A 126 -20.42 0.58 7.82
N ARG A 127 -19.10 0.43 7.95
CA ARG A 127 -18.29 1.11 8.98
C ARG A 127 -18.10 2.59 8.63
N LYS A 128 -18.47 3.47 9.57
CA LYS A 128 -18.27 4.92 9.44
C LYS A 128 -16.92 5.40 9.97
N ARG A 129 -16.23 4.56 10.74
CA ARG A 129 -14.95 4.87 11.37
C ARG A 129 -14.01 3.68 11.26
N VAL A 130 -12.77 3.95 10.89
CA VAL A 130 -11.66 2.97 10.79
C VAL A 130 -10.47 3.57 11.52
N GLU A 131 -9.77 2.78 12.33
CA GLU A 131 -8.47 3.15 12.90
C GLU A 131 -7.38 2.87 11.87
N THR A 132 -6.37 3.74 11.83
CA THR A 132 -5.18 3.60 10.99
C THR A 132 -3.92 3.66 11.86
N ASP A 133 -2.84 3.08 11.37
CA ASP A 133 -1.52 3.29 11.94
C ASP A 133 -0.85 4.57 11.42
N LEU A 134 0.22 4.99 12.10
CA LEU A 134 1.18 5.97 11.59
C LEU A 134 2.52 5.28 11.35
N THR A 135 3.10 5.52 10.17
CA THR A 135 4.40 4.96 9.82
C THR A 135 5.56 5.81 10.37
N ILE A 136 6.47 5.16 11.10
CA ILE A 136 7.74 5.73 11.56
C ILE A 136 8.84 5.30 10.59
N SER A 137 9.52 6.26 9.97
CA SER A 137 10.60 6.04 9.00
C SER A 137 11.86 5.47 9.65
N VAL A 138 12.72 4.81 8.85
CA VAL A 138 14.04 4.35 9.34
C VAL A 138 14.97 5.54 9.55
N ASN A 139 15.29 5.82 10.79
CA ASN A 139 16.18 6.90 11.23
C ASN A 139 17.09 6.40 12.39
N PRO A 140 18.00 7.22 12.93
CA PRO A 140 18.62 6.96 14.23
C PRO A 140 17.58 6.69 15.33
N ILE A 141 17.95 5.89 16.33
CA ILE A 141 17.03 5.43 17.38
C ILE A 141 16.34 6.60 18.08
N GLU A 142 17.07 7.65 18.38
CA GLU A 142 16.59 8.83 19.09
C GLU A 142 15.50 9.56 18.31
N GLU A 143 15.67 9.69 16.99
CA GLU A 143 14.68 10.29 16.09
C GLU A 143 13.42 9.40 15.99
N MET A 144 13.60 8.08 15.82
CA MET A 144 12.47 7.15 15.75
C MET A 144 11.65 7.13 17.04
N VAL A 145 12.30 7.21 18.19
CA VAL A 145 11.63 7.31 19.49
C VAL A 145 10.87 8.64 19.61
N ALA A 146 11.47 9.76 19.18
CA ALA A 146 10.80 11.06 19.21
C ALA A 146 9.56 11.06 18.28
N ASP A 147 9.69 10.55 17.05
CA ASP A 147 8.58 10.43 16.09
C ASP A 147 7.45 9.54 16.64
N ALA A 148 7.80 8.43 17.31
CA ALA A 148 6.84 7.53 17.91
C ALA A 148 6.07 8.19 19.07
N LEU A 149 6.75 8.94 19.94
CA LEU A 149 6.12 9.69 21.02
C LEU A 149 5.22 10.81 20.50
N GLU A 150 5.64 11.55 19.45
CA GLU A 150 4.80 12.55 18.79
C GLU A 150 3.54 11.92 18.20
N ALA A 151 3.67 10.74 17.56
CA ALA A 151 2.53 10.01 17.03
C ALA A 151 1.52 9.62 18.12
N VAL A 152 2.00 9.12 19.25
CA VAL A 152 1.16 8.76 20.42
C VAL A 152 0.46 9.99 21.00
N ASP A 153 1.17 11.13 21.13
CA ASP A 153 0.60 12.39 21.60
C ASP A 153 -0.50 12.90 20.67
N ARG A 154 -0.38 12.69 19.37
CA ARG A 154 -1.42 12.96 18.36
C ARG A 154 -2.61 12.00 18.40
N GLY A 155 -2.58 10.99 19.26
CA GLY A 155 -3.67 10.03 19.49
C GLY A 155 -3.60 8.75 18.68
N TYR A 156 -2.50 8.46 17.96
CA TYR A 156 -2.31 7.18 17.29
C TYR A 156 -2.07 6.08 18.31
N ARG A 157 -2.73 4.94 18.12
CA ARG A 157 -2.62 3.74 18.96
C ARG A 157 -1.91 2.59 18.27
N ILE A 158 -1.64 2.72 17.00
CA ILE A 158 -0.97 1.73 16.17
C ILE A 158 0.19 2.44 15.46
N LEU A 159 1.40 1.91 15.59
CA LEU A 159 2.59 2.42 14.91
C LEU A 159 3.16 1.35 13.98
N LYS A 160 3.40 1.72 12.72
CA LYS A 160 4.11 0.88 11.75
C LYS A 160 5.56 1.33 11.66
N ILE A 161 6.48 0.50 12.13
CA ILE A 161 7.90 0.84 12.25
C ILE A 161 8.67 0.29 11.06
N LYS A 162 9.29 1.16 10.28
CA LYS A 162 10.16 0.74 9.17
C LYS A 162 11.51 0.29 9.69
N VAL A 163 11.99 -0.87 9.20
CA VAL A 163 13.27 -1.50 9.52
C VAL A 163 13.92 -2.08 8.26
N GLY A 164 14.85 -3.03 8.36
CA GLY A 164 15.37 -3.78 7.22
C GLY A 164 16.73 -3.31 6.70
N LYS A 165 17.37 -2.32 7.34
CA LYS A 165 18.70 -1.84 6.91
C LYS A 165 19.87 -2.51 7.65
N GLU A 166 19.75 -2.77 8.94
CA GLU A 166 20.90 -3.08 9.80
C GLU A 166 20.72 -4.35 10.66
N GLY A 167 19.79 -5.23 10.29
CA GLY A 167 19.63 -6.53 10.91
C GLY A 167 19.42 -6.48 12.43
N ARG A 168 20.45 -6.81 13.23
CA ARG A 168 20.35 -6.83 14.71
C ARG A 168 20.03 -5.47 15.32
N ALA A 169 20.48 -4.36 14.74
CA ALA A 169 20.17 -3.02 15.23
C ALA A 169 18.67 -2.70 15.09
N ASP A 170 17.94 -3.40 14.20
CA ASP A 170 16.49 -3.26 14.10
C ASP A 170 15.79 -3.72 15.39
N VAL A 171 16.30 -4.76 16.07
CA VAL A 171 15.76 -5.21 17.36
C VAL A 171 15.91 -4.13 18.44
N GLU A 172 17.05 -3.44 18.46
CA GLU A 172 17.30 -2.36 19.44
C GLU A 172 16.42 -1.13 19.17
N ARG A 173 16.17 -0.81 17.88
CA ARG A 173 15.21 0.24 17.48
C ARG A 173 13.81 -0.04 18.04
N ILE A 174 13.31 -1.26 17.80
CA ILE A 174 11.98 -1.66 18.27
C ILE A 174 11.93 -1.69 19.80
N ALA A 175 12.98 -2.20 20.47
CA ALA A 175 13.05 -2.23 21.93
C ALA A 175 13.00 -0.81 22.53
N ALA A 176 13.74 0.14 21.95
CA ALA A 176 13.75 1.54 22.40
C ALA A 176 12.36 2.19 22.21
N ILE A 177 11.72 1.97 21.06
CA ILE A 177 10.38 2.48 20.79
C ILE A 177 9.37 1.87 21.77
N ARG A 178 9.36 0.53 21.97
CA ARG A 178 8.47 -0.15 22.90
C ARG A 178 8.62 0.37 24.32
N SER A 179 9.87 0.58 24.77
CA SER A 179 10.16 1.15 26.09
C SER A 179 9.61 2.57 26.25
N ALA A 180 9.63 3.37 25.19
CA ALA A 180 9.18 4.76 25.23
C ALA A 180 7.66 4.90 25.16
N VAL A 181 6.98 4.12 24.28
CA VAL A 181 5.53 4.26 24.06
C VAL A 181 4.68 3.40 25.00
N GLY A 182 5.29 2.47 25.73
CA GLY A 182 4.60 1.59 26.67
C GLY A 182 3.90 0.39 26.00
N PRO A 183 3.25 -0.48 26.81
CA PRO A 183 2.65 -1.74 26.31
C PRO A 183 1.33 -1.56 25.57
N ASP A 184 0.62 -0.45 25.76
CA ASP A 184 -0.73 -0.25 25.21
C ASP A 184 -0.75 0.17 23.73
N ILE A 185 0.42 0.46 23.15
CA ILE A 185 0.57 0.85 21.75
C ILE A 185 0.86 -0.40 20.91
N LEU A 186 0.06 -0.67 19.89
CA LEU A 186 0.31 -1.75 18.95
C LEU A 186 1.49 -1.40 18.04
N LEU A 187 2.46 -2.29 17.93
CA LEU A 187 3.61 -2.13 17.05
C LEU A 187 3.54 -3.13 15.91
N ARG A 188 3.60 -2.63 14.68
CA ARG A 188 3.80 -3.37 13.43
C ARG A 188 5.19 -3.08 12.91
N VAL A 189 5.86 -4.09 12.39
CA VAL A 189 7.22 -3.95 11.85
C VAL A 189 7.17 -4.21 10.35
N ASP A 190 7.75 -3.32 9.55
CA ASP A 190 7.85 -3.50 8.11
C ASP A 190 9.32 -3.46 7.67
N ALA A 191 9.83 -4.59 7.20
CA ALA A 191 11.20 -4.74 6.76
C ALA A 191 11.40 -4.36 5.28
N ASN A 192 10.35 -4.13 4.52
CA ASN A 192 10.37 -3.77 3.09
C ASN A 192 11.40 -4.60 2.29
N GLN A 193 11.34 -5.92 2.42
CA GLN A 193 12.23 -6.86 1.71
C GLN A 193 13.72 -6.76 2.13
N GLY A 194 14.02 -6.19 3.31
CA GLY A 194 15.38 -5.83 3.71
C GLY A 194 16.20 -6.99 4.26
N TRP A 195 15.58 -8.10 4.68
CA TRP A 195 16.26 -9.24 5.28
C TRP A 195 16.29 -10.46 4.34
N ASN A 196 17.08 -11.47 4.71
CA ASN A 196 16.93 -12.82 4.16
C ASN A 196 16.18 -13.73 5.15
N ALA A 197 15.77 -14.93 4.70
CA ALA A 197 14.90 -15.79 5.50
C ALA A 197 15.52 -16.21 6.85
N ARG A 198 16.83 -16.47 6.92
CA ARG A 198 17.52 -16.82 8.17
C ARG A 198 17.67 -15.64 9.11
N GLN A 199 18.03 -14.47 8.57
CA GLN A 199 18.07 -13.22 9.33
C GLN A 199 16.70 -12.89 9.92
N SER A 200 15.63 -13.00 9.13
CA SER A 200 14.28 -12.74 9.57
C SER A 200 13.90 -13.57 10.79
N VAL A 201 14.12 -14.88 10.74
CA VAL A 201 13.87 -15.76 11.90
C VAL A 201 14.66 -15.30 13.11
N SER A 202 15.97 -15.04 12.95
CA SER A 202 16.83 -14.63 14.07
C SER A 202 16.40 -13.28 14.68
N ILE A 203 16.01 -12.32 13.85
CA ILE A 203 15.58 -10.97 14.28
C ILE A 203 14.22 -11.05 14.98
N ILE A 204 13.26 -11.74 14.37
CA ILE A 204 11.90 -11.86 14.91
C ILE A 204 11.93 -12.64 16.23
N SER A 205 12.64 -13.78 16.29
CA SER A 205 12.80 -14.54 17.55
C SER A 205 13.47 -13.68 18.65
N ALA A 206 14.44 -12.84 18.30
CA ALA A 206 15.04 -11.93 19.28
C ALA A 206 14.08 -10.85 19.79
N MET A 207 13.11 -10.42 18.96
CA MET A 207 12.02 -9.53 19.40
C MET A 207 11.02 -10.28 20.30
N GLU A 208 10.69 -11.52 19.98
CA GLU A 208 9.84 -12.41 20.78
C GLU A 208 10.48 -12.69 22.14
N ASP A 209 11.76 -13.07 22.18
CA ASP A 209 12.52 -13.35 23.40
C ASP A 209 12.62 -12.14 24.34
N LYS A 210 12.65 -10.93 23.78
CA LYS A 210 12.62 -9.69 24.54
C LYS A 210 11.20 -9.29 24.99
N GLY A 211 10.16 -9.99 24.57
CA GLY A 211 8.77 -9.66 24.89
C GLY A 211 8.31 -8.32 24.31
N LEU A 212 8.75 -7.99 23.07
CA LEU A 212 8.44 -6.69 22.47
C LEU A 212 6.99 -6.59 21.95
N ASP A 213 6.22 -7.67 22.01
CA ASP A 213 4.80 -7.74 21.67
C ASP A 213 4.48 -7.10 20.30
N ILE A 214 5.05 -7.67 19.24
CA ILE A 214 4.87 -7.21 17.86
C ILE A 214 3.63 -7.86 17.26
N GLU A 215 2.67 -7.06 16.80
CA GLU A 215 1.42 -7.53 16.20
C GLU A 215 1.67 -8.35 14.92
N LEU A 216 2.56 -7.85 14.05
CA LEU A 216 2.95 -8.53 12.82
C LEU A 216 4.28 -7.99 12.28
N VAL A 217 4.92 -8.80 11.42
CA VAL A 217 6.08 -8.39 10.62
C VAL A 217 5.72 -8.48 9.13
N GLU A 218 5.81 -7.34 8.43
CA GLU A 218 5.47 -7.19 7.02
C GLU A 218 6.70 -7.36 6.15
N GLN A 219 6.54 -8.11 5.09
CA GLN A 219 7.46 -8.36 3.97
C GLN A 219 8.95 -8.43 4.37
N PRO A 220 9.34 -9.41 5.18
CA PRO A 220 10.72 -9.53 5.66
C PRO A 220 11.73 -9.82 4.56
N VAL A 221 11.35 -10.60 3.53
CA VAL A 221 12.22 -11.06 2.43
C VAL A 221 11.78 -10.50 1.07
N LYS A 222 12.60 -10.71 0.05
CA LYS A 222 12.31 -10.27 -1.33
C LYS A 222 10.95 -10.76 -1.81
N ALA A 223 10.25 -9.94 -2.60
CA ALA A 223 8.90 -10.19 -3.10
C ALA A 223 8.71 -11.58 -3.74
N HIS A 224 9.72 -12.05 -4.47
CA HIS A 224 9.69 -13.35 -5.16
C HIS A 224 10.11 -14.54 -4.29
N ASP A 225 10.57 -14.30 -3.07
CA ASP A 225 11.04 -15.36 -2.16
C ASP A 225 9.89 -15.93 -1.31
N ILE A 226 8.94 -16.58 -1.99
CA ILE A 226 7.76 -17.20 -1.35
C ILE A 226 8.19 -18.34 -0.40
N GLU A 227 9.23 -19.12 -0.76
CA GLU A 227 9.73 -20.17 0.12
C GLU A 227 10.41 -19.59 1.37
N GLY A 228 11.07 -18.43 1.26
CA GLY A 228 11.57 -17.67 2.40
C GLY A 228 10.44 -17.20 3.32
N MET A 229 9.35 -16.64 2.77
CA MET A 229 8.16 -16.27 3.55
C MET A 229 7.60 -17.47 4.33
N LYS A 230 7.41 -18.60 3.66
CA LYS A 230 6.95 -19.86 4.25
C LYS A 230 7.91 -20.40 5.31
N TYR A 231 9.24 -20.30 5.05
CA TYR A 231 10.28 -20.71 6.00
C TYR A 231 10.19 -19.92 7.31
N ILE A 232 9.99 -18.60 7.22
CA ILE A 232 9.86 -17.69 8.37
C ILE A 232 8.57 -18.02 9.13
N THR A 233 7.43 -17.99 8.45
CA THR A 233 6.09 -18.19 9.06
C THR A 233 6.00 -19.47 9.89
N ARG A 234 6.76 -20.52 9.52
CA ARG A 234 6.78 -21.80 10.26
C ARG A 234 7.70 -21.81 11.48
N ARG A 235 8.50 -20.77 11.69
CA ARG A 235 9.58 -20.75 12.71
C ARG A 235 9.47 -19.62 13.73
N VAL A 236 8.56 -18.70 13.53
CA VAL A 236 8.30 -17.59 14.44
C VAL A 236 6.85 -17.66 14.90
N GLN A 237 6.54 -17.05 16.06
CA GLN A 237 5.18 -16.96 16.59
C GLN A 237 4.46 -15.71 16.06
N THR A 238 5.21 -14.63 15.83
CA THR A 238 4.71 -13.37 15.29
C THR A 238 4.13 -13.56 13.90
N PRO A 239 2.92 -13.13 13.61
CA PRO A 239 2.30 -13.19 12.29
C PRO A 239 3.15 -12.51 11.20
N ILE A 240 3.23 -13.14 10.03
CA ILE A 240 3.95 -12.59 8.87
C ILE A 240 2.95 -12.13 7.81
N LEU A 241 3.05 -10.87 7.42
CA LEU A 241 2.21 -10.24 6.41
C LEU A 241 2.98 -10.16 5.08
N ALA A 242 2.32 -10.59 4.00
CA ALA A 242 2.82 -10.45 2.64
C ALA A 242 2.28 -9.15 2.02
N ASP A 243 3.15 -8.25 1.60
CA ASP A 243 2.85 -7.04 0.84
C ASP A 243 3.32 -7.19 -0.61
N GLU A 244 4.58 -6.91 -0.92
CA GLU A 244 5.11 -6.93 -2.29
C GLU A 244 5.14 -8.35 -2.91
N SER A 245 4.91 -9.37 -2.12
CA SER A 245 4.75 -10.75 -2.61
C SER A 245 3.38 -11.06 -3.20
N VAL A 246 2.35 -10.21 -2.98
CA VAL A 246 0.95 -10.50 -3.33
C VAL A 246 0.33 -9.37 -4.13
N PHE A 247 0.47 -9.40 -5.45
CA PHE A 247 -0.12 -8.43 -6.39
C PHE A 247 -1.39 -8.92 -7.09
N SER A 248 -1.91 -10.10 -6.75
CA SER A 248 -3.13 -10.63 -7.36
C SER A 248 -3.82 -11.64 -6.45
N LEU A 249 -5.13 -11.81 -6.61
CA LEU A 249 -5.93 -12.79 -5.89
C LEU A 249 -5.45 -14.23 -6.12
N SER A 250 -4.85 -14.53 -7.27
CA SER A 250 -4.31 -15.87 -7.56
C SER A 250 -3.18 -16.27 -6.62
N LEU A 251 -2.45 -15.30 -6.06
CA LEU A 251 -1.36 -15.56 -5.12
C LEU A 251 -1.89 -15.86 -3.70
N ILE A 252 -3.07 -15.40 -3.34
CA ILE A 252 -3.69 -15.70 -2.03
C ILE A 252 -4.00 -17.20 -1.92
N HIS A 253 -4.34 -17.86 -3.01
CA HIS A 253 -4.70 -19.28 -3.02
C HIS A 253 -3.52 -20.24 -3.10
N ILE A 254 -2.29 -19.76 -3.27
CA ILE A 254 -1.07 -20.62 -3.31
C ILE A 254 -0.81 -21.29 -1.95
N SER A 255 -1.20 -20.67 -0.86
CA SER A 255 -0.99 -21.20 0.49
C SER A 255 -2.15 -22.03 1.05
N GLU A 256 -3.32 -22.02 0.41
CA GLU A 256 -4.42 -22.87 0.83
C GLU A 256 -4.23 -24.31 0.32
N PRO A 257 -4.34 -25.33 1.21
CA PRO A 257 -4.46 -26.69 0.75
C PRO A 257 -5.73 -26.78 -0.11
N THR A 258 -5.60 -27.34 -1.31
CA THR A 258 -6.74 -27.63 -2.20
C THR A 258 -7.84 -28.29 -1.36
N ARG A 259 -8.95 -27.58 -1.12
CA ARG A 259 -10.16 -28.22 -0.59
C ARG A 259 -10.64 -29.17 -1.69
N PRO A 260 -10.77 -30.46 -1.44
CA PRO A 260 -11.48 -31.32 -2.36
C PRO A 260 -12.92 -30.80 -2.51
N TYR A 261 -13.34 -30.59 -3.74
CA TYR A 261 -14.73 -30.25 -4.07
C TYR A 261 -15.67 -31.38 -3.64
#